data_7a4f68e6a943e73bc2169d1669a1feb9
#
_entry.id   7a4f68e6a943e73bc2169d1669a1feb9
#
_cell.length_a   1.000
_cell.length_b   1.000
_cell.length_c   1.000
_cell.angle_alpha   90.00
_cell.angle_beta   90.00
_cell.angle_gamma   90.00
#
_symmetry.space_group_name_H-M   'P 1'
#
loop_
_entity.id
_entity.type
_entity.pdbx_description
1 polymer ?
#
loop_
_entity_poly.entity_id
_entity_poly.type
_entity_poly.pdbx_seq_one_letter_code
_entity_poly.pdbx_strand_id
1 'polypeptide(L)'
;MLTLEDAVREIERAAAHPETGLPEEVFRLVTKLTPMINVDLLIKNEAGETLLTWREDTLCSPGWHIPGGIIRFQEPIEHRIHAVAQSELHSDVIFEPEPLKVTEFILPNQAYRNHFISLLYRCRLTGAVPDELHCADLQAPKQGQYAWFSAVPENLLKVHRKYEAFI
;
A
#
# COMPACT_ATOMS: atom_id res chain seq x y z
N MET A 1 19.75 34.18 -9.68
CA MET A 1 19.98 32.97 -8.84
C MET A 1 18.61 32.60 -8.29
N LEU A 2 18.19 31.34 -8.41
CA LEU A 2 16.91 30.88 -7.87
C LEU A 2 16.95 30.98 -6.34
N THR A 3 15.98 31.65 -5.73
CA THR A 3 15.84 31.71 -4.27
C THR A 3 15.11 30.49 -3.74
N LEU A 4 15.18 30.20 -2.44
CA LEU A 4 14.40 29.13 -1.83
C LEU A 4 12.89 29.39 -1.99
N GLU A 5 12.47 30.64 -1.88
CA GLU A 5 11.07 31.04 -2.06
C GLU A 5 10.58 30.78 -3.49
N ASP A 6 11.42 31.09 -4.51
CA ASP A 6 11.08 30.79 -5.90
C ASP A 6 10.95 29.25 -6.13
N ALA A 7 11.87 28.47 -5.54
CA ALA A 7 11.81 27.00 -5.62
C ALA A 7 10.54 26.43 -4.98
N VAL A 8 10.14 26.95 -3.80
CA VAL A 8 8.90 26.54 -3.13
C VAL A 8 7.68 26.86 -3.99
N ARG A 9 7.59 28.06 -4.57
CA ARG A 9 6.48 28.43 -5.47
C ARG A 9 6.39 27.52 -6.69
N GLU A 10 7.52 27.09 -7.27
CA GLU A 10 7.51 26.14 -8.39
C GLU A 10 7.00 24.76 -7.96
N ILE A 11 7.40 24.26 -6.75
CA ILE A 11 6.90 23.02 -6.20
C ILE A 11 5.40 23.09 -5.94
N GLU A 12 4.90 24.17 -5.33
CA GLU A 12 3.47 24.39 -5.08
C GLU A 12 2.68 24.41 -6.39
N ARG A 13 3.21 25.04 -7.43
CA ARG A 13 2.58 25.07 -8.77
C ARG A 13 2.56 23.68 -9.41
N ALA A 14 3.63 22.92 -9.30
CA ALA A 14 3.70 21.56 -9.81
C ALA A 14 2.78 20.59 -9.04
N ALA A 15 2.56 20.83 -7.75
CA ALA A 15 1.70 20.04 -6.86
C ALA A 15 0.33 20.71 -6.60
N ALA A 16 -0.24 21.41 -7.60
CA ALA A 16 -1.50 22.17 -7.44
C ALA A 16 -2.71 21.30 -7.02
N HIS A 17 -2.67 19.98 -7.29
CA HIS A 17 -3.72 19.02 -6.99
C HIS A 17 -3.18 17.81 -6.20
N PRO A 18 -2.66 18.00 -4.97
CA PRO A 18 -2.01 16.94 -4.19
C PRO A 18 -2.97 15.82 -3.78
N GLU A 19 -4.28 16.08 -3.75
CA GLU A 19 -5.35 15.09 -3.51
C GLU A 19 -5.44 14.05 -4.64
N THR A 20 -4.97 14.35 -5.84
CA THR A 20 -4.91 13.39 -6.95
C THR A 20 -3.62 12.60 -6.99
N GLY A 21 -2.62 13.02 -6.23
CA GLY A 21 -1.26 12.50 -6.16
C GLY A 21 -0.23 13.58 -6.46
N LEU A 22 1.02 13.32 -6.17
CA LEU A 22 2.13 14.24 -6.41
C LEU A 22 2.91 13.84 -7.66
N PRO A 23 3.45 14.81 -8.44
CA PRO A 23 4.48 14.53 -9.43
C PRO A 23 5.65 13.76 -8.80
N GLU A 24 6.30 12.88 -9.57
CA GLU A 24 7.30 11.95 -9.04
C GLU A 24 8.45 12.67 -8.30
N GLU A 25 8.93 13.78 -8.81
CA GLU A 25 10.01 14.57 -8.22
C GLU A 25 9.59 15.18 -6.88
N VAL A 26 8.36 15.70 -6.81
CA VAL A 26 7.78 16.26 -5.58
C VAL A 26 7.53 15.15 -4.57
N PHE A 27 6.99 14.01 -5.01
CA PHE A 27 6.79 12.84 -4.18
C PHE A 27 8.10 12.36 -3.54
N ARG A 28 9.17 12.22 -4.35
CA ARG A 28 10.50 11.84 -3.86
C ARG A 28 11.06 12.84 -2.84
N LEU A 29 10.83 14.14 -3.05
CA LEU A 29 11.24 15.18 -2.10
C LEU A 29 10.48 15.02 -0.79
N VAL A 30 9.15 14.96 -0.84
CA VAL A 30 8.27 14.83 0.35
C VAL A 30 8.64 13.61 1.18
N THR A 31 8.86 12.44 0.54
CA THR A 31 9.22 11.20 1.25
C THR A 31 10.59 11.23 1.95
N LYS A 32 11.42 12.24 1.68
CA LYS A 32 12.69 12.49 2.38
C LYS A 32 12.57 13.48 3.53
N LEU A 33 11.47 14.23 3.57
CA LEU A 33 11.27 15.32 4.53
C LEU A 33 10.31 14.94 5.67
N THR A 34 9.41 13.97 5.41
CA THR A 34 8.40 13.56 6.39
C THR A 34 8.04 12.08 6.21
N PRO A 35 7.65 11.36 7.31
CA PRO A 35 7.06 10.04 7.18
C PRO A 35 5.76 10.09 6.35
N MET A 36 5.56 9.07 5.51
CA MET A 36 4.30 8.86 4.80
C MET A 36 3.34 8.06 5.68
N ILE A 37 2.03 8.25 5.50
CA ILE A 37 1.01 7.47 6.19
C ILE A 37 0.34 6.55 5.18
N ASN A 38 0.32 5.24 5.48
CA ASN A 38 -0.29 4.20 4.64
C ASN A 38 -1.51 3.60 5.35
N VAL A 39 -2.44 3.06 4.56
CA VAL A 39 -3.35 2.00 5.00
C VAL A 39 -2.88 0.68 4.40
N ASP A 40 -2.97 -0.41 5.19
CA ASP A 40 -2.76 -1.78 4.74
C ASP A 40 -4.03 -2.58 5.06
N LEU A 41 -4.54 -3.36 4.08
CA LEU A 41 -5.83 -4.05 4.16
C LEU A 41 -5.61 -5.53 4.47
N LEU A 42 -5.76 -5.93 5.73
CA LEU A 42 -5.77 -7.33 6.15
C LEU A 42 -7.11 -7.96 5.79
N ILE A 43 -7.23 -8.46 4.57
CA ILE A 43 -8.47 -9.05 4.06
C ILE A 43 -8.50 -10.53 4.39
N LYS A 44 -9.53 -10.95 5.13
CA LYS A 44 -9.76 -12.35 5.51
C LYS A 44 -11.03 -12.90 4.86
N ASN A 45 -10.96 -14.18 4.43
CA ASN A 45 -12.15 -14.94 4.03
C ASN A 45 -12.77 -15.70 5.24
N GLU A 46 -13.85 -16.44 4.98
CA GLU A 46 -14.55 -17.23 6.01
C GLU A 46 -13.69 -18.38 6.57
N ALA A 47 -12.74 -18.89 5.80
CA ALA A 47 -11.79 -19.91 6.24
C ALA A 47 -10.65 -19.34 7.10
N GLY A 48 -10.60 -18.00 7.26
CA GLY A 48 -9.53 -17.32 8.00
C GLY A 48 -8.26 -17.09 7.19
N GLU A 49 -8.25 -17.43 5.90
CA GLU A 49 -7.11 -17.18 5.02
C GLU A 49 -6.97 -15.70 4.72
N THR A 50 -5.73 -15.26 4.48
CA THR A 50 -5.39 -13.86 4.13
C THR A 50 -5.21 -13.71 2.63
N LEU A 51 -5.87 -12.71 2.05
CA LEU A 51 -5.60 -12.30 0.68
C LEU A 51 -4.29 -11.51 0.64
N LEU A 52 -3.38 -11.95 -0.24
CA LEU A 52 -2.16 -11.20 -0.57
C LEU A 52 -2.12 -10.97 -2.08
N THR A 53 -1.52 -9.85 -2.50
CA THR A 53 -1.29 -9.52 -3.90
C THR A 53 0.20 -9.64 -4.24
N TRP A 54 0.51 -10.04 -5.47
CA TRP A 54 1.89 -10.13 -5.94
C TRP A 54 2.38 -8.78 -6.44
N ARG A 55 3.52 -8.40 -5.93
CA ARG A 55 4.19 -7.16 -6.30
C ARG A 55 5.55 -7.43 -6.91
N GLU A 56 5.77 -6.81 -8.07
CA GLU A 56 7.03 -6.86 -8.79
C GLU A 56 7.32 -5.46 -9.36
N ASP A 57 8.06 -4.66 -8.62
CA ASP A 57 8.42 -3.31 -9.01
C ASP A 57 9.90 -3.00 -8.72
N THR A 58 10.34 -1.81 -9.11
CA THR A 58 11.74 -1.38 -8.98
C THR A 58 12.15 -1.01 -7.55
N LEU A 59 11.21 -0.93 -6.61
CA LEU A 59 11.46 -0.47 -5.23
C LEU A 59 11.75 -1.62 -4.26
N CYS A 60 11.25 -2.82 -4.56
CA CYS A 60 11.43 -4.00 -3.72
C CYS A 60 11.62 -5.24 -4.57
N SER A 61 12.21 -6.28 -3.97
CA SER A 61 12.25 -7.60 -4.58
C SER A 61 10.82 -8.11 -4.80
N PRO A 62 10.56 -8.91 -5.86
CA PRO A 62 9.26 -9.53 -6.05
C PRO A 62 8.79 -10.30 -4.83
N GLY A 63 7.48 -10.22 -4.51
CA GLY A 63 6.92 -10.94 -3.38
C GLY A 63 5.45 -10.64 -3.11
N TRP A 64 4.85 -11.51 -2.29
CA TRP A 64 3.50 -11.32 -1.78
C TRP A 64 3.45 -10.17 -0.77
N HIS A 65 2.40 -9.38 -0.79
CA HIS A 65 2.21 -8.29 0.14
C HIS A 65 0.72 -8.10 0.50
N ILE A 66 0.46 -7.48 1.63
CA ILE A 66 -0.87 -7.02 2.00
C ILE A 66 -1.22 -5.82 1.11
N PRO A 67 -2.37 -5.78 0.43
CA PRO A 67 -2.80 -4.63 -0.36
C PRO A 67 -2.75 -3.34 0.46
N GLY A 68 -2.20 -2.27 -0.10
CA GLY A 68 -2.04 -1.04 0.67
C GLY A 68 -1.71 0.18 -0.16
N GLY A 69 -1.88 1.36 0.45
CA GLY A 69 -1.65 2.62 -0.24
C GLY A 69 -1.41 3.81 0.68
N ILE A 70 -0.71 4.79 0.14
CA ILE A 70 -0.42 6.05 0.82
C ILE A 70 -1.68 6.91 0.84
N ILE A 71 -2.04 7.43 2.01
CA ILE A 71 -3.12 8.42 2.17
C ILE A 71 -2.65 9.73 1.53
N ARG A 72 -3.48 10.30 0.66
CA ARG A 72 -3.19 11.55 -0.02
C ARG A 72 -3.53 12.75 0.86
N PHE A 73 -3.09 13.91 0.46
CA PHE A 73 -3.40 15.16 1.18
C PHE A 73 -4.92 15.39 1.28
N GLN A 74 -5.42 15.64 2.50
CA GLN A 74 -6.84 15.84 2.81
C GLN A 74 -7.78 14.68 2.42
N GLU A 75 -7.24 13.50 2.14
CA GLU A 75 -8.04 12.32 1.85
C GLU A 75 -8.47 11.63 3.15
N PRO A 76 -9.78 11.38 3.36
CA PRO A 76 -10.24 10.54 4.46
C PRO A 76 -9.66 9.12 4.37
N ILE A 77 -9.32 8.53 5.53
CA ILE A 77 -8.76 7.17 5.61
C ILE A 77 -9.68 6.15 4.92
N GLU A 78 -10.99 6.23 5.16
CA GLU A 78 -11.98 5.34 4.54
C GLU A 78 -11.95 5.41 3.01
N HIS A 79 -11.79 6.61 2.43
CA HIS A 79 -11.67 6.76 0.98
C HIS A 79 -10.41 6.06 0.45
N ARG A 80 -9.28 6.14 1.18
CA ARG A 80 -8.06 5.43 0.79
C ARG A 80 -8.23 3.91 0.88
N ILE A 81 -8.92 3.38 1.91
CA ILE A 81 -9.20 1.96 2.04
C ILE A 81 -9.97 1.45 0.82
N HIS A 82 -11.09 2.11 0.47
CA HIS A 82 -11.86 1.76 -0.72
C HIS A 82 -11.07 1.92 -2.01
N ALA A 83 -10.29 3.01 -2.15
CA ALA A 83 -9.44 3.23 -3.33
C ALA A 83 -8.36 2.16 -3.51
N VAL A 84 -7.78 1.63 -2.44
CA VAL A 84 -6.83 0.50 -2.48
C VAL A 84 -7.54 -0.77 -2.95
N ALA A 85 -8.69 -1.11 -2.35
CA ALA A 85 -9.47 -2.28 -2.74
C ALA A 85 -9.88 -2.22 -4.23
N GLN A 86 -10.32 -1.06 -4.70
CA GLN A 86 -10.67 -0.86 -6.11
C GLN A 86 -9.47 -0.94 -7.04
N SER A 87 -8.34 -0.34 -6.69
CA SER A 87 -7.17 -0.29 -7.57
C SER A 87 -6.41 -1.61 -7.66
N GLU A 88 -6.34 -2.38 -6.56
CA GLU A 88 -5.57 -3.63 -6.52
C GLU A 88 -6.43 -4.87 -6.77
N LEU A 89 -7.74 -4.83 -6.42
CA LEU A 89 -8.59 -6.01 -6.43
C LEU A 89 -9.84 -5.84 -7.32
N HIS A 90 -10.08 -4.65 -7.88
CA HIS A 90 -11.30 -4.31 -8.63
C HIS A 90 -12.59 -4.71 -7.85
N SER A 91 -12.51 -4.64 -6.54
CA SER A 91 -13.58 -5.01 -5.60
C SER A 91 -13.67 -3.97 -4.50
N ASP A 92 -14.60 -4.15 -3.58
CA ASP A 92 -14.75 -3.27 -2.44
C ASP A 92 -14.68 -4.07 -1.13
N VAL A 93 -14.53 -3.36 -0.01
CA VAL A 93 -14.36 -3.96 1.32
C VAL A 93 -15.25 -3.26 2.35
N ILE A 94 -15.67 -4.02 3.36
CA ILE A 94 -16.04 -3.50 4.67
C ILE A 94 -14.85 -3.65 5.60
N PHE A 95 -14.70 -2.76 6.56
CA PHE A 95 -13.56 -2.75 7.48
C PHE A 95 -13.97 -2.34 8.89
N GLU A 96 -13.17 -2.74 9.87
CA GLU A 96 -13.34 -2.30 11.26
C GLU A 96 -12.96 -0.80 11.38
N PRO A 97 -13.68 0.01 12.18
CA PRO A 97 -13.48 1.47 12.23
C PRO A 97 -12.10 1.86 12.77
N GLU A 98 -11.50 1.02 13.62
CA GLU A 98 -10.20 1.27 14.21
C GLU A 98 -9.13 0.38 13.57
N PRO A 99 -7.91 0.88 13.39
CA PRO A 99 -6.82 0.05 12.88
C PRO A 99 -6.47 -1.04 13.89
N LEU A 100 -6.34 -2.26 13.41
CA LEU A 100 -5.88 -3.41 14.18
C LEU A 100 -4.48 -3.19 14.76
N LYS A 101 -3.63 -2.50 14.01
CA LYS A 101 -2.24 -2.20 14.38
C LYS A 101 -1.74 -0.93 13.69
N VAL A 102 -0.98 -0.14 14.43
CA VAL A 102 -0.17 0.95 13.88
C VAL A 102 1.29 0.50 13.91
N THR A 103 1.97 0.60 12.77
CA THR A 103 3.35 0.10 12.63
C THR A 103 4.23 1.15 11.96
N GLU A 104 5.35 1.49 12.61
CA GLU A 104 6.39 2.30 12.00
C GLU A 104 7.34 1.44 11.16
N PHE A 105 7.68 1.92 9.98
CA PHE A 105 8.65 1.34 9.07
C PHE A 105 9.76 2.32 8.76
N ILE A 106 11.00 1.96 9.10
CA ILE A 106 12.20 2.68 8.71
C ILE A 106 13.05 1.73 7.86
N LEU A 107 13.33 2.12 6.61
CA LEU A 107 14.01 1.32 5.60
C LEU A 107 15.29 2.04 5.14
N PRO A 108 16.36 2.04 5.94
CA PRO A 108 17.53 2.91 5.78
C PRO A 108 18.25 2.74 4.44
N ASN A 109 18.09 1.58 3.78
CA ASN A 109 18.74 1.25 2.51
C ASN A 109 17.94 1.69 1.25
N GLN A 110 16.76 2.28 1.42
CA GLN A 110 15.96 2.84 0.32
C GLN A 110 16.28 4.32 0.12
N ALA A 111 16.40 4.73 -1.13
CA ALA A 111 16.72 6.11 -1.49
C ALA A 111 15.57 7.10 -1.19
N TYR A 112 14.33 6.62 -1.21
CA TYR A 112 13.09 7.36 -0.90
C TYR A 112 11.99 6.38 -0.46
N ARG A 113 10.86 6.88 0.08
CA ARG A 113 9.82 6.05 0.72
C ARG A 113 10.39 5.15 1.81
N ASN A 114 11.35 5.65 2.54
CA ASN A 114 12.10 4.86 3.50
C ASN A 114 11.63 5.05 4.95
N HIS A 115 10.66 5.92 5.18
CA HIS A 115 9.99 6.11 6.46
C HIS A 115 8.49 6.27 6.28
N PHE A 116 7.70 5.37 6.88
CA PHE A 116 6.25 5.48 6.85
C PHE A 116 5.61 4.85 8.09
N ILE A 117 4.42 5.33 8.42
CA ILE A 117 3.53 4.78 9.44
C ILE A 117 2.41 4.06 8.70
N SER A 118 2.20 2.79 8.98
CA SER A 118 1.12 2.03 8.38
C SER A 118 0.03 1.72 9.39
N LEU A 119 -1.21 1.91 8.95
CA LEU A 119 -2.44 1.61 9.66
C LEU A 119 -3.00 0.31 9.07
N LEU A 120 -2.85 -0.81 9.78
CA LEU A 120 -3.38 -2.10 9.35
C LEU A 120 -4.85 -2.20 9.73
N TYR A 121 -5.73 -2.29 8.74
CA TYR A 121 -7.18 -2.46 8.94
C TYR A 121 -7.61 -3.89 8.65
N ARG A 122 -8.45 -4.45 9.53
CA ARG A 122 -9.11 -5.72 9.27
C ARG A 122 -10.27 -5.49 8.32
N CYS A 123 -10.26 -6.19 7.18
CA CYS A 123 -11.20 -6.01 6.09
C CYS A 123 -11.82 -7.35 5.66
N ARG A 124 -12.99 -7.25 5.01
CA ARG A 124 -13.64 -8.35 4.27
C ARG A 124 -14.11 -7.83 2.92
N LEU A 125 -13.97 -8.63 1.88
CA LEU A 125 -14.52 -8.30 0.56
C LEU A 125 -16.05 -8.22 0.62
N THR A 126 -16.63 -7.26 -0.10
CA THR A 126 -18.07 -7.14 -0.30
C THR A 126 -18.53 -7.70 -1.63
N GLY A 127 -17.60 -7.98 -2.54
CA GLY A 127 -17.82 -8.57 -3.86
C GLY A 127 -16.71 -9.52 -4.25
N ALA A 128 -16.89 -10.21 -5.36
CA ALA A 128 -15.85 -11.06 -5.93
C ALA A 128 -14.70 -10.21 -6.49
N VAL A 129 -13.48 -10.70 -6.34
CA VAL A 129 -12.34 -10.21 -7.12
C VAL A 129 -12.38 -10.90 -8.48
N PRO A 130 -12.14 -10.19 -9.61
CA PRO A 130 -12.16 -10.79 -10.94
C PRO A 130 -11.21 -11.99 -11.07
N ASP A 131 -11.68 -13.06 -11.74
CA ASP A 131 -10.94 -14.31 -11.88
C ASP A 131 -9.59 -14.14 -12.60
N GLU A 132 -9.49 -13.17 -13.50
CA GLU A 132 -8.26 -12.82 -14.20
C GLU A 132 -7.13 -12.31 -13.28
N LEU A 133 -7.48 -11.81 -12.10
CA LEU A 133 -6.52 -11.40 -11.07
C LEU A 133 -6.11 -12.57 -10.15
N HIS A 134 -6.79 -13.72 -10.25
CA HIS A 134 -6.43 -14.88 -9.43
C HIS A 134 -5.14 -15.53 -9.92
N CYS A 135 -4.19 -15.74 -9.00
CA CYS A 135 -2.95 -16.46 -9.27
C CYS A 135 -3.19 -17.98 -9.22
N ALA A 136 -3.33 -18.61 -10.37
CA ALA A 136 -3.51 -20.05 -10.46
C ALA A 136 -2.21 -20.85 -10.22
N ASP A 137 -1.05 -20.25 -10.51
CA ASP A 137 0.26 -20.85 -10.30
C ASP A 137 1.11 -20.00 -9.35
N LEU A 138 1.16 -20.42 -8.10
CA LEU A 138 1.94 -19.73 -7.05
C LEU A 138 3.46 -19.77 -7.27
N GLN A 139 3.96 -20.57 -8.22
CA GLN A 139 5.38 -20.61 -8.59
C GLN A 139 5.75 -19.56 -9.64
N ALA A 140 4.76 -19.05 -10.37
CA ALA A 140 4.94 -18.06 -11.42
C ALA A 140 3.89 -16.91 -11.33
N PRO A 141 3.74 -16.25 -10.18
CA PRO A 141 2.79 -15.16 -10.01
C PRO A 141 3.19 -13.96 -10.86
N LYS A 142 2.20 -13.16 -11.29
CA LYS A 142 2.40 -11.94 -12.07
C LYS A 142 1.96 -10.72 -11.27
N GLN A 143 2.54 -9.57 -11.62
CA GLN A 143 2.18 -8.27 -11.00
C GLN A 143 0.67 -8.08 -10.90
N GLY A 144 0.19 -7.77 -9.69
CA GLY A 144 -1.22 -7.50 -9.39
C GLY A 144 -2.10 -8.73 -9.19
N GLN A 145 -1.60 -9.94 -9.39
CA GLN A 145 -2.36 -11.15 -9.08
C GLN A 145 -2.49 -11.35 -7.58
N TYR A 146 -3.63 -11.90 -7.15
CA TYR A 146 -3.88 -12.24 -5.74
C TYR A 146 -3.97 -13.76 -5.52
N ALA A 147 -3.72 -14.17 -4.28
CA ALA A 147 -4.02 -15.50 -3.80
C ALA A 147 -4.43 -15.47 -2.31
N TRP A 148 -5.10 -16.53 -1.86
CA TRP A 148 -5.44 -16.75 -0.46
C TRP A 148 -4.39 -17.62 0.24
N PHE A 149 -4.01 -17.23 1.46
CA PHE A 149 -2.98 -17.90 2.24
C PHE A 149 -3.48 -18.24 3.63
N SER A 150 -3.42 -19.54 3.98
CA SER A 150 -3.67 -20.04 5.34
C SER A 150 -2.44 -19.97 6.25
N ALA A 151 -1.28 -19.63 5.69
CA ALA A 151 -0.02 -19.46 6.40
C ALA A 151 0.86 -18.46 5.66
N VAL A 152 1.84 -17.90 6.36
CA VAL A 152 2.80 -16.93 5.82
C VAL A 152 3.59 -17.53 4.67
N PRO A 153 3.51 -17.00 3.42
CA PRO A 153 4.30 -17.49 2.31
C PRO A 153 5.78 -17.17 2.48
N GLU A 154 6.65 -18.03 1.96
CA GLU A 154 8.11 -17.86 2.04
C GLU A 154 8.56 -16.53 1.42
N ASN A 155 7.97 -16.17 0.27
CA ASN A 155 8.24 -14.96 -0.48
C ASN A 155 7.35 -13.76 -0.08
N LEU A 156 6.88 -13.72 1.17
CA LEU A 156 6.27 -12.50 1.72
C LEU A 156 7.30 -11.37 1.73
N LEU A 157 6.93 -10.17 1.25
CA LEU A 157 7.82 -9.00 1.27
C LEU A 157 8.36 -8.73 2.68
N LYS A 158 9.66 -8.48 2.78
CA LYS A 158 10.36 -8.28 4.06
C LYS A 158 9.70 -7.22 4.94
N VAL A 159 9.19 -6.15 4.34
CA VAL A 159 8.49 -5.09 5.05
C VAL A 159 7.21 -5.62 5.73
N HIS A 160 6.49 -6.55 5.10
CA HIS A 160 5.25 -7.13 5.63
C HIS A 160 5.48 -8.26 6.64
N ARG A 161 6.74 -8.68 6.88
CA ARG A 161 7.07 -9.62 7.96
C ARG A 161 6.63 -9.13 9.35
N LYS A 162 6.49 -7.82 9.53
CA LYS A 162 5.91 -7.24 10.77
C LYS A 162 4.45 -7.59 11.01
N TYR A 163 3.78 -8.19 10.02
CA TYR A 163 2.37 -8.60 10.05
C TYR A 163 2.16 -10.11 10.07
N GLU A 164 3.22 -10.92 10.13
CA GLU A 164 3.15 -12.39 10.11
C GLU A 164 2.16 -12.98 11.12
N ALA A 165 2.05 -12.38 12.31
CA ALA A 165 1.14 -12.85 13.35
C ALA A 165 -0.35 -12.67 13.00
N PHE A 166 -0.67 -11.98 11.90
CA PHE A 166 -2.04 -11.72 11.46
C PHE A 166 -2.40 -12.48 10.16
N ILE A 167 -1.40 -13.03 9.45
CA ILE A 167 -1.58 -13.78 8.19
C ILE A 167 -2.01 -15.22 8.43
#